data_3f8e3589e05e4604ccd8c29927f7b3aa
#
_entry.id   3f8e3589e05e4604ccd8c29927f7b3aa
#
_cell.length_a   1.000
_cell.length_b   1.000
_cell.length_c   1.000
_cell.angle_alpha   90.00
_cell.angle_beta   90.00
_cell.angle_gamma   90.00
#
_symmetry.space_group_name_H-M   'P 1'
#
loop_
_entity.id
_entity.type
_entity.pdbx_description
1 polymer ?
#
loop_
_entity_poly.entity_id
_entity_poly.type
_entity_poly.pdbx_seq_one_letter_code
_entity_poly.pdbx_strand_id
1 'polypeptide(L)'
;MVFENTSEVIRAKSILKTEGWVIRVMGPPPEIQHGCDLVIEFPLIEELNILRSLKAAEISPLEVFPVSSPLLQPVDLFQITDYGPYLMVRAANMKLTVEKETLTIVNISGGGCPDVPYLAKEMVGRTLKEAPSPQEIGHTLCGYALQLAFEEIGRRCLL
;
A
#
# COMPACT_ATOMS: atom_id res chain seq x y z
N MET A 1 11.16 5.85 7.99
CA MET A 1 11.86 6.45 6.84
C MET A 1 10.85 7.11 5.93
N VAL A 2 11.06 8.38 5.64
CA VAL A 2 10.16 9.28 4.90
C VAL A 2 10.82 9.67 3.57
N PHE A 3 10.01 9.85 2.53
CA PHE A 3 10.44 10.24 1.19
C PHE A 3 9.70 11.49 0.72
N GLU A 4 10.21 12.12 -0.32
CA GLU A 4 9.60 13.33 -0.89
C GLU A 4 8.23 13.04 -1.52
N ASN A 5 8.09 11.86 -2.15
CA ASN A 5 6.87 11.48 -2.84
C ASN A 5 6.62 9.96 -2.82
N THR A 6 5.39 9.58 -3.12
CA THR A 6 4.94 8.18 -3.11
C THR A 6 5.68 7.31 -4.13
N SER A 7 6.11 7.88 -5.26
CA SER A 7 6.84 7.11 -6.28
C SER A 7 8.20 6.63 -5.78
N GLU A 8 8.88 7.45 -4.95
CA GLU A 8 10.14 7.04 -4.31
C GLU A 8 9.92 5.93 -3.29
N VAL A 9 8.83 5.98 -2.51
CA VAL A 9 8.46 4.88 -1.60
C VAL A 9 8.25 3.58 -2.36
N ILE A 10 7.54 3.61 -3.50
CA ILE A 10 7.29 2.44 -4.33
C ILE A 10 8.59 1.87 -4.88
N ARG A 11 9.48 2.71 -5.41
CA ARG A 11 10.81 2.30 -5.91
C ARG A 11 11.66 1.71 -4.78
N ALA A 12 11.74 2.39 -3.64
CA ALA A 12 12.46 1.92 -2.47
C ALA A 12 11.93 0.57 -1.97
N LYS A 13 10.60 0.42 -1.85
CA LYS A 13 9.95 -0.85 -1.51
C LYS A 13 10.36 -1.97 -2.45
N SER A 14 10.32 -1.72 -3.76
CA SER A 14 10.65 -2.73 -4.77
C SER A 14 12.09 -3.22 -4.63
N ILE A 15 13.06 -2.31 -4.52
CA ILE A 15 14.48 -2.61 -4.35
C ILE A 15 14.72 -3.38 -3.06
N LEU A 16 14.24 -2.85 -1.93
CA LEU A 16 14.48 -3.46 -0.62
C LEU A 16 13.86 -4.86 -0.51
N LYS A 17 12.68 -5.08 -1.09
CA LYS A 17 12.08 -6.42 -1.14
C LYS A 17 12.85 -7.38 -2.04
N THR A 18 13.35 -6.93 -3.19
CA THR A 18 14.16 -7.76 -4.10
C THR A 18 15.47 -8.19 -3.43
N GLU A 19 16.04 -7.33 -2.61
CA GLU A 19 17.24 -7.64 -1.80
C GLU A 19 16.96 -8.47 -0.53
N GLY A 20 15.68 -8.77 -0.25
CA GLY A 20 15.27 -9.62 0.87
C GLY A 20 15.12 -8.90 2.21
N TRP A 21 15.10 -7.55 2.23
CA TRP A 21 14.90 -6.79 3.46
C TRP A 21 13.49 -6.94 4.03
N VAL A 22 13.40 -7.09 5.34
CA VAL A 22 12.12 -7.09 6.06
C VAL A 22 11.65 -5.66 6.27
N ILE A 23 10.72 -5.21 5.44
CA ILE A 23 10.16 -3.86 5.49
C ILE A 23 8.64 -3.87 5.46
N ARG A 24 8.02 -2.82 6.00
CA ARG A 24 6.58 -2.58 5.93
C ARG A 24 6.31 -1.19 5.35
N VAL A 25 5.37 -1.10 4.42
CA VAL A 25 4.84 0.19 3.96
C VAL A 25 3.67 0.56 4.86
N MET A 26 3.70 1.75 5.44
CA MET A 26 2.77 2.24 6.43
C MET A 26 2.29 3.65 6.06
N GLY A 27 1.21 4.12 6.69
CA GLY A 27 0.86 5.53 6.68
C GLY A 27 1.80 6.34 7.58
N PRO A 28 2.13 7.59 7.23
CA PRO A 28 2.95 8.45 8.08
C PRO A 28 2.21 8.77 9.39
N PRO A 29 2.91 8.86 10.51
CA PRO A 29 2.33 9.39 11.74
C PRO A 29 1.90 10.85 11.53
N PRO A 30 0.87 11.33 12.26
CA PRO A 30 0.33 12.68 12.08
C PRO A 30 1.36 13.81 12.20
N GLU A 31 2.41 13.61 12.98
CA GLU A 31 3.48 14.61 13.20
C GLU A 31 4.51 14.64 12.06
N ILE A 32 4.53 13.64 11.19
CA ILE A 32 5.52 13.48 10.11
C ILE A 32 4.85 13.54 8.72
N GLN A 33 3.74 14.22 8.57
CA GLN A 33 3.09 14.39 7.27
C GLN A 33 3.82 15.47 6.44
N HIS A 34 4.80 15.07 5.65
CA HIS A 34 5.50 15.91 4.70
C HIS A 34 5.26 15.41 3.26
N GLY A 35 4.08 15.72 2.71
CA GLY A 35 3.82 15.56 1.27
C GLY A 35 3.65 14.13 0.75
N CYS A 36 4.14 13.10 1.44
CA CYS A 36 3.98 11.71 1.06
C CYS A 36 3.01 10.98 2.01
N ASP A 37 2.04 10.27 1.43
CA ASP A 37 1.05 9.49 2.18
C ASP A 37 1.57 8.11 2.63
N LEU A 38 2.84 7.80 2.37
CA LEU A 38 3.45 6.51 2.67
C LEU A 38 4.83 6.69 3.31
N VAL A 39 5.14 5.79 4.25
CA VAL A 39 6.48 5.66 4.86
C VAL A 39 6.92 4.20 4.83
N ILE A 40 8.23 3.95 4.96
CA ILE A 40 8.77 2.60 5.12
C ILE A 40 9.25 2.43 6.56
N GLU A 41 8.68 1.43 7.24
CA GLU A 41 9.12 0.93 8.54
C GLU A 41 10.08 -0.25 8.34
N PHE A 42 11.13 -0.31 9.14
CA PHE A 42 12.14 -1.38 9.12
C PHE A 42 12.83 -1.51 10.49
N PRO A 43 13.48 -2.64 10.80
CA PRO A 43 14.23 -2.80 12.05
C PRO A 43 15.42 -1.82 12.11
N LEU A 44 15.56 -1.09 13.23
CA LEU A 44 16.60 -0.07 13.40
C LEU A 44 18.02 -0.60 13.16
N ILE A 45 18.28 -1.85 13.50
CA ILE A 45 19.59 -2.49 13.31
C ILE A 45 20.03 -2.56 11.84
N GLU A 46 19.07 -2.49 10.91
CA GLU A 46 19.31 -2.58 9.47
C GLU A 46 19.47 -1.21 8.79
N GLU A 47 19.38 -0.12 9.55
CA GLU A 47 19.36 1.24 9.00
C GLU A 47 20.52 1.51 8.04
N LEU A 48 21.76 1.25 8.45
CA LEU A 48 22.95 1.54 7.62
C LEU A 48 22.97 0.70 6.33
N ASN A 49 22.55 -0.54 6.41
CA ASN A 49 22.53 -1.43 5.26
C ASN A 49 21.45 -1.01 4.26
N ILE A 50 20.23 -0.73 4.76
CA ILE A 50 19.11 -0.25 3.96
C ILE A 50 19.45 1.08 3.28
N LEU A 51 20.06 2.02 4.00
CA LEU A 51 20.49 3.30 3.41
C LEU A 51 21.57 3.13 2.34
N ARG A 52 22.48 2.16 2.48
CA ARG A 52 23.47 1.82 1.45
C ARG A 52 22.81 1.24 0.19
N SER A 53 21.86 0.31 0.36
CA SER A 53 21.09 -0.25 -0.75
C SER A 53 20.35 0.83 -1.52
N LEU A 54 19.66 1.72 -0.82
CA LEU A 54 18.93 2.82 -1.44
C LEU A 54 19.87 3.81 -2.15
N LYS A 55 20.99 4.15 -1.54
CA LYS A 55 22.00 5.03 -2.15
C LYS A 55 22.57 4.43 -3.42
N ALA A 56 22.84 3.13 -3.48
CA ALA A 56 23.31 2.44 -4.68
C ALA A 56 22.28 2.50 -5.83
N ALA A 57 20.99 2.64 -5.49
CA ALA A 57 19.90 2.80 -6.45
C ALA A 57 19.51 4.28 -6.71
N GLU A 58 20.31 5.21 -6.24
CA GLU A 58 20.08 6.66 -6.36
C GLU A 58 18.73 7.11 -5.74
N ILE A 59 18.38 6.50 -4.62
CA ILE A 59 17.21 6.88 -3.82
C ILE A 59 17.70 7.42 -2.48
N SER A 60 17.25 8.63 -2.14
CA SER A 60 17.62 9.27 -0.88
C SER A 60 16.36 9.59 -0.08
N PRO A 61 16.14 8.94 1.07
CA PRO A 61 15.06 9.34 1.94
C PRO A 61 15.29 10.75 2.48
N LEU A 62 14.22 11.49 2.73
CA LEU A 62 14.30 12.81 3.37
C LEU A 62 14.81 12.68 4.80
N GLU A 63 14.26 11.72 5.54
CA GLU A 63 14.60 11.55 6.94
C GLU A 63 14.31 10.13 7.43
N VAL A 64 15.07 9.69 8.44
CA VAL A 64 14.86 8.45 9.17
C VAL A 64 14.63 8.80 10.63
N PHE A 65 13.47 8.43 11.16
CA PHE A 65 13.12 8.66 12.56
C PHE A 65 13.10 7.35 13.33
N PRO A 66 13.75 7.25 14.48
CA PRO A 66 13.52 6.15 15.39
C PRO A 66 12.11 6.28 16.01
N VAL A 67 11.37 5.18 16.07
CA VAL A 67 10.06 5.16 16.73
C VAL A 67 10.28 5.13 18.24
N SER A 68 10.52 6.31 18.82
CA SER A 68 10.82 6.50 20.24
C SER A 68 9.61 6.89 21.08
N SER A 69 8.48 7.25 20.45
CA SER A 69 7.24 7.61 21.13
C SER A 69 6.01 7.11 20.36
N PRO A 70 4.85 6.97 21.03
CA PRO A 70 3.59 6.60 20.34
C PRO A 70 3.18 7.58 19.23
N LEU A 71 3.55 8.84 19.33
CA LEU A 71 3.23 9.88 18.35
C LEU A 71 4.04 9.74 17.04
N LEU A 72 5.16 9.03 17.09
CA LEU A 72 6.00 8.71 15.94
C LEU A 72 5.71 7.32 15.36
N GLN A 73 4.73 6.59 15.90
CA GLN A 73 4.35 5.30 15.35
C GLN A 73 3.67 5.47 13.99
N PRO A 74 4.14 4.74 12.96
CA PRO A 74 3.45 4.70 11.68
C PRO A 74 2.02 4.18 11.84
N VAL A 75 1.12 4.74 11.05
CA VAL A 75 -0.29 4.35 11.06
C VAL A 75 -0.50 3.15 10.15
N ASP A 76 -1.37 2.23 10.56
CA ASP A 76 -1.72 1.10 9.70
C ASP A 76 -2.30 1.61 8.36
N LEU A 77 -1.73 1.11 7.27
CA LEU A 77 -2.10 1.52 5.92
C LEU A 77 -3.53 1.09 5.58
N PHE A 78 -3.99 0.04 6.21
CA PHE A 78 -5.27 -0.58 5.91
C PHE A 78 -6.35 -0.24 6.93
N GLN A 79 -7.52 0.14 6.43
CA GLN A 79 -8.76 0.12 7.22
C GLN A 79 -9.63 -1.01 6.70
N ILE A 80 -10.03 -1.90 7.59
CA ILE A 80 -10.80 -3.08 7.26
C ILE A 80 -12.18 -2.94 7.90
N THR A 81 -13.20 -3.09 7.07
CA THR A 81 -14.58 -3.05 7.53
C THR A 81 -15.30 -4.33 7.10
N ASP A 82 -15.84 -5.02 8.08
CA ASP A 82 -16.64 -6.22 7.90
C ASP A 82 -18.12 -5.84 7.87
N TYR A 83 -18.79 -6.11 6.76
CA TYR A 83 -20.21 -5.88 6.56
C TYR A 83 -21.02 -7.19 6.52
N GLY A 84 -20.60 -8.22 7.26
CA GLY A 84 -21.22 -9.52 7.24
C GLY A 84 -20.84 -10.33 5.99
N PRO A 85 -21.66 -10.38 4.94
CA PRO A 85 -21.29 -11.11 3.72
C PRO A 85 -20.19 -10.43 2.92
N TYR A 86 -19.87 -9.16 3.19
CA TYR A 86 -18.90 -8.38 2.44
C TYR A 86 -17.72 -7.96 3.32
N LEU A 87 -16.52 -7.97 2.74
CA LEU A 87 -15.31 -7.45 3.34
C LEU A 87 -14.82 -6.27 2.50
N MET A 88 -14.65 -5.11 3.15
CA MET A 88 -14.04 -3.93 2.52
C MET A 88 -12.67 -3.68 3.11
N VAL A 89 -11.69 -3.51 2.25
CA VAL A 89 -10.36 -3.01 2.61
C VAL A 89 -10.13 -1.66 1.93
N ARG A 90 -9.76 -0.69 2.75
CA ARG A 90 -9.27 0.60 2.28
C ARG A 90 -7.74 0.63 2.43
N ALA A 91 -7.05 1.03 1.37
CA ALA A 91 -5.63 1.38 1.38
C ALA A 91 -5.48 2.80 0.83
N ALA A 92 -4.91 3.70 1.61
CA ALA A 92 -4.89 5.13 1.31
C ALA A 92 -6.30 5.67 0.99
N ASN A 93 -6.52 6.21 -0.21
CA ASN A 93 -7.82 6.71 -0.66
C ASN A 93 -8.65 5.68 -1.45
N MET A 94 -8.10 4.49 -1.73
CA MET A 94 -8.77 3.45 -2.52
C MET A 94 -9.44 2.40 -1.62
N LYS A 95 -10.61 1.94 -2.04
CA LYS A 95 -11.40 0.91 -1.35
C LYS A 95 -11.76 -0.20 -2.31
N LEU A 96 -11.56 -1.43 -1.88
CA LEU A 96 -11.97 -2.64 -2.57
C LEU A 96 -12.93 -3.42 -1.67
N THR A 97 -14.07 -3.84 -2.20
CA THR A 97 -15.04 -4.65 -1.47
C THR A 97 -15.27 -5.95 -2.20
N VAL A 98 -15.21 -7.05 -1.47
CA VAL A 98 -15.50 -8.39 -1.99
C VAL A 98 -16.63 -9.05 -1.21
N GLU A 99 -17.37 -9.91 -1.87
CA GLU A 99 -18.21 -10.91 -1.22
C GLU A 99 -17.31 -12.02 -0.66
N LYS A 100 -17.46 -12.34 0.64
CA LYS A 100 -16.53 -13.24 1.33
C LYS A 100 -16.62 -14.70 0.87
N GLU A 101 -17.80 -15.16 0.49
CA GLU A 101 -18.03 -16.56 0.12
C GLU A 101 -17.42 -16.89 -1.25
N THR A 102 -17.61 -16.02 -2.23
CA THR A 102 -17.14 -16.21 -3.62
C THR A 102 -15.85 -15.53 -3.93
N LEU A 103 -15.42 -14.59 -3.08
CA LEU A 103 -14.32 -13.64 -3.32
C LEU A 103 -14.52 -12.79 -4.59
N THR A 104 -15.77 -12.58 -4.96
CA THR A 104 -16.14 -11.72 -6.08
C THR A 104 -16.01 -10.25 -5.69
N ILE A 105 -15.34 -9.46 -6.51
CA ILE A 105 -15.21 -8.01 -6.33
C ILE A 105 -16.56 -7.37 -6.65
N VAL A 106 -17.18 -6.76 -5.66
CA VAL A 106 -18.51 -6.14 -5.79
C VAL A 106 -18.46 -4.63 -5.88
N ASN A 107 -17.37 -4.01 -5.40
CA ASN A 107 -17.22 -2.56 -5.49
C ASN A 107 -15.76 -2.12 -5.45
N ILE A 108 -15.46 -1.09 -6.24
CA ILE A 108 -14.22 -0.31 -6.19
C ILE A 108 -14.59 1.15 -6.10
N SER A 109 -13.98 1.87 -5.16
CA SER A 109 -14.19 3.30 -5.00
C SER A 109 -12.92 4.00 -4.52
N GLY A 110 -12.83 5.29 -4.79
CA GLY A 110 -11.70 6.12 -4.38
C GLY A 110 -12.04 7.60 -4.45
N GLY A 111 -11.17 8.44 -3.92
CA GLY A 111 -11.39 9.89 -3.80
C GLY A 111 -11.11 10.67 -5.09
N GLY A 112 -11.98 10.54 -6.10
CA GLY A 112 -11.90 11.37 -7.31
C GLY A 112 -10.76 11.02 -8.28
N CYS A 113 -10.14 9.85 -8.14
CA CYS A 113 -9.09 9.41 -9.05
C CYS A 113 -9.67 9.02 -10.42
N PRO A 114 -9.08 9.46 -11.54
CA PRO A 114 -9.56 9.15 -12.88
C PRO A 114 -9.50 7.68 -13.25
N ASP A 115 -8.64 6.88 -12.60
CA ASP A 115 -8.53 5.44 -12.85
C ASP A 115 -9.72 4.63 -12.30
N VAL A 116 -10.46 5.17 -11.32
CA VAL A 116 -11.51 4.40 -10.62
C VAL A 116 -12.57 3.83 -11.57
N PRO A 117 -13.15 4.59 -12.52
CA PRO A 117 -14.14 4.02 -13.45
C PRO A 117 -13.56 2.89 -14.32
N TYR A 118 -12.32 3.03 -14.76
CA TYR A 118 -11.65 2.02 -15.57
C TYR A 118 -11.36 0.76 -14.77
N LEU A 119 -10.72 0.91 -13.59
CA LEU A 119 -10.43 -0.20 -12.69
C LEU A 119 -11.71 -0.95 -12.28
N ALA A 120 -12.78 -0.22 -11.97
CA ALA A 120 -14.07 -0.81 -11.64
C ALA A 120 -14.65 -1.61 -12.80
N LYS A 121 -14.60 -1.07 -14.03
CA LYS A 121 -15.07 -1.77 -15.25
C LYS A 121 -14.33 -3.09 -15.48
N GLU A 122 -13.02 -3.10 -15.26
CA GLU A 122 -12.19 -4.28 -15.55
C GLU A 122 -12.24 -5.35 -14.45
N MET A 123 -12.61 -4.96 -13.22
CA MET A 123 -12.46 -5.85 -12.06
C MET A 123 -13.77 -6.24 -11.38
N VAL A 124 -14.77 -5.36 -11.32
CA VAL A 124 -16.05 -5.66 -10.64
C VAL A 124 -16.78 -6.80 -11.36
N GLY A 125 -17.30 -7.74 -10.57
CA GLY A 125 -17.94 -8.95 -11.07
C GLY A 125 -16.98 -10.13 -11.30
N ARG A 126 -15.67 -9.91 -11.19
CA ARG A 126 -14.66 -10.99 -11.25
C ARG A 126 -14.25 -11.41 -9.84
N THR A 127 -13.84 -12.65 -9.71
CA THR A 127 -13.23 -13.12 -8.46
C THR A 127 -11.80 -12.55 -8.31
N LEU A 128 -11.25 -12.54 -7.10
CA LEU A 128 -9.86 -12.12 -6.87
C LEU A 128 -8.83 -12.91 -7.71
N LYS A 129 -9.15 -14.16 -8.08
CA LYS A 129 -8.25 -14.99 -8.89
C LYS A 129 -8.29 -14.65 -10.38
N GLU A 130 -9.43 -14.16 -10.85
CA GLU A 130 -9.68 -13.85 -12.28
C GLU A 130 -9.45 -12.38 -12.60
N ALA A 131 -9.51 -11.52 -11.58
CA ALA A 131 -9.31 -10.09 -11.76
C ALA A 131 -7.85 -9.78 -12.12
N PRO A 132 -7.64 -8.86 -13.07
CA PRO A 132 -6.29 -8.40 -13.38
C PRO A 132 -5.68 -7.64 -12.20
N SER A 133 -4.35 -7.59 -12.15
CA SER A 133 -3.63 -6.81 -11.15
C SER A 133 -3.94 -5.31 -11.29
N PRO A 134 -4.48 -4.65 -10.25
CA PRO A 134 -4.77 -3.21 -10.32
C PRO A 134 -3.56 -2.35 -10.68
N GLN A 135 -2.37 -2.74 -10.24
CA GLN A 135 -1.14 -2.01 -10.51
C GLN A 135 -0.72 -2.13 -12.00
N GLU A 136 -1.03 -3.24 -12.65
CA GLU A 136 -0.65 -3.46 -14.06
C GLU A 136 -1.58 -2.73 -15.03
N ILE A 137 -2.88 -2.61 -14.68
CA ILE A 137 -3.87 -1.97 -15.53
C ILE A 137 -4.14 -0.49 -15.18
N GLY A 138 -3.77 -0.05 -13.97
CA GLY A 138 -3.93 1.33 -13.54
C GLY A 138 -2.86 2.25 -14.14
N HIS A 139 -3.24 3.51 -14.36
CA HIS A 139 -2.37 4.54 -14.95
C HIS A 139 -1.87 5.56 -13.92
N THR A 140 -2.36 5.48 -12.69
CA THR A 140 -2.03 6.41 -11.60
C THR A 140 -1.61 5.66 -10.33
N LEU A 141 -1.14 6.41 -9.32
CA LEU A 141 -0.85 5.85 -7.99
C LEU A 141 -2.08 5.20 -7.32
N CYS A 142 -3.29 5.48 -7.80
CA CYS A 142 -4.51 4.81 -7.34
C CYS A 142 -4.53 3.33 -7.72
N GLY A 143 -3.98 2.95 -8.88
CA GLY A 143 -3.77 1.54 -9.24
C GLY A 143 -2.88 0.84 -8.22
N TYR A 144 -1.80 1.48 -7.78
CA TYR A 144 -0.94 0.95 -6.73
C TYR A 144 -1.66 0.83 -5.37
N ALA A 145 -2.38 1.87 -4.94
CA ALA A 145 -3.13 1.83 -3.69
C ALA A 145 -4.21 0.73 -3.71
N LEU A 146 -4.89 0.56 -4.85
CA LEU A 146 -5.86 -0.51 -5.02
C LEU A 146 -5.19 -1.90 -5.01
N GLN A 147 -3.97 -2.04 -5.57
CA GLN A 147 -3.19 -3.27 -5.50
C GLN A 147 -2.91 -3.67 -4.05
N LEU A 148 -2.54 -2.71 -3.20
CA LEU A 148 -2.34 -2.98 -1.76
C LEU A 148 -3.61 -3.52 -1.09
N ALA A 149 -4.77 -2.92 -1.38
CA ALA A 149 -6.06 -3.42 -0.86
C ALA A 149 -6.40 -4.81 -1.39
N PHE A 150 -6.12 -5.08 -2.66
CA PHE A 150 -6.32 -6.36 -3.33
C PHE A 150 -5.48 -7.48 -2.69
N GLU A 151 -4.19 -7.23 -2.48
CA GLU A 151 -3.26 -8.16 -1.82
C GLU A 151 -3.68 -8.44 -0.37
N GLU A 152 -4.10 -7.39 0.36
CA GLU A 152 -4.53 -7.53 1.75
C GLU A 152 -5.80 -8.36 1.90
N ILE A 153 -6.77 -8.23 0.99
CA ILE A 153 -7.95 -9.09 0.95
C ILE A 153 -7.54 -10.54 0.65
N GLY A 154 -6.68 -10.75 -0.35
CA GLY A 154 -6.15 -12.07 -0.69
C GLY A 154 -5.48 -12.74 0.49
N ARG A 155 -4.65 -12.01 1.23
CA ARG A 155 -3.97 -12.52 2.43
C ARG A 155 -4.94 -12.91 3.54
N ARG A 156 -6.07 -12.21 3.70
CA ARG A 156 -7.05 -12.48 4.77
C ARG A 156 -8.05 -13.57 4.45
N CYS A 157 -8.38 -13.73 3.19
CA CYS A 157 -9.45 -14.65 2.77
C CYS A 157 -8.92 -15.96 2.18
N LEU A 158 -7.64 -16.03 1.77
CA LEU A 158 -7.04 -17.22 1.16
C LEU A 158 -6.08 -17.97 2.10
N LEU A 159 -5.87 -17.47 3.33
CA LEU A 159 -5.21 -18.17 4.44
C LEU A 159 -6.24 -18.85 5.31
#